data_3599454d4d77e5bb610b319d1337ddf1
#
_entry.id   3599454d4d77e5bb610b319d1337ddf1
#
_cell.length_a   1.000
_cell.length_b   1.000
_cell.length_c   1.000
_cell.angle_alpha   90.00
_cell.angle_beta   90.00
_cell.angle_gamma   90.00
#
_symmetry.space_group_name_H-M   'P 1'
#
loop_
_entity.id
_entity.type
_entity.pdbx_description
1 polymer ?
#
loop_
_entity_poly.entity_id
_entity_poly.type
_entity_poly.pdbx_seq_one_letter_code
_entity_poly.pdbx_strand_id
1 'polypeptide(L)' 'MLSSIIMTKPQLLADYEQGLLDFDDTIALFQDLIDSGLAWRLQGSYGRTAQALLDEGYLTQP' A
#
# COMPACT_ATOMS: atom_id res chain seq x y z
N MET A 1 14.88 -20.19 -6.11
CA MET A 1 14.49 -19.75 -6.05
C MET A 1 13.90 -19.19 -5.90
N LEU A 2 13.90 -18.76 -5.98
CA LEU A 2 13.32 -18.27 -5.78
C LEU A 2 12.40 -17.71 -5.36
N SER A 3 11.74 -17.80 -5.69
CA SER A 3 10.55 -17.47 -4.96
C SER A 3 10.80 -16.65 -3.75
N SER A 4 11.93 -16.70 -3.36
CA SER A 4 12.34 -15.86 -2.28
C SER A 4 12.19 -14.39 -2.58
N ILE A 5 11.75 -14.08 -3.75
CA ILE A 5 11.58 -12.72 -4.16
C ILE A 5 10.27 -12.13 -3.66
N ILE A 6 9.58 -12.85 -2.82
CA ILE A 6 8.35 -12.29 -2.25
C ILE A 6 8.72 -11.08 -1.40
N MET A 7 8.19 -9.93 -1.77
CA MET A 7 8.44 -8.73 -0.99
C MET A 7 7.54 -8.73 0.22
N THR A 8 8.13 -8.50 1.37
CA THR A 8 7.36 -8.39 2.60
C THR A 8 6.74 -7.00 2.67
N LYS A 9 5.74 -6.86 3.52
CA LYS A 9 5.10 -5.56 3.69
C LYS A 9 6.08 -4.47 4.12
N PRO A 10 7.00 -4.71 5.06
CA PRO A 10 7.98 -3.67 5.39
C PRO A 10 8.84 -3.26 4.20
N GLN A 11 9.18 -4.20 3.33
CA GLN A 11 9.95 -3.87 2.14
C GLN A 11 9.14 -3.02 1.18
N LEU A 12 7.87 -3.36 0.98
CA LEU A 12 6.99 -2.59 0.12
C LEU A 12 6.80 -1.17 0.65
N LEU A 13 6.64 -1.02 1.95
CA LEU A 13 6.51 0.30 2.55
C LEU A 13 7.77 1.13 2.35
N ALA A 14 8.93 0.52 2.52
CA ALA A 14 10.19 1.22 2.30
C ALA A 14 10.33 1.66 0.85
N ASP A 15 10.00 0.77 -0.08
CA ASP A 15 10.06 1.11 -1.50
C ASP A 15 9.09 2.21 -1.86
N TYR A 16 7.90 2.17 -1.27
CA TYR A 16 6.91 3.23 -1.49
C TYR A 16 7.45 4.58 -1.03
N GLU A 17 8.05 4.61 0.16
CA GLU A 17 8.57 5.85 0.73
C GLU A 17 9.71 6.41 -0.08
N GLN A 18 10.45 5.56 -0.78
CA GLN A 18 11.55 5.98 -1.63
C GLN A 18 11.11 6.26 -3.06
N GLY A 19 9.82 6.08 -3.37
CA GLY A 19 9.32 6.32 -4.70
C GLY A 19 9.68 5.24 -5.70
N LEU A 20 9.97 4.03 -5.22
CA LEU A 20 10.41 2.94 -6.09
C LEU A 20 9.26 2.07 -6.61
N LEU A 21 8.06 2.22 -6.05
CA LEU A 21 6.91 1.44 -6.51
C LEU A 21 6.21 2.15 -7.65
N ASP A 22 5.81 1.38 -8.67
CA ASP A 22 4.97 1.95 -9.71
C ASP A 22 3.53 2.05 -9.21
N PHE A 23 2.64 2.56 -10.06
CA PHE A 23 1.26 2.80 -9.66
C PHE A 23 0.54 1.50 -9.30
N ASP A 24 0.71 0.46 -10.12
CA ASP A 24 0.03 -0.81 -9.88
C ASP A 24 0.46 -1.44 -8.56
N ASP A 25 1.76 -1.41 -8.28
CA ASP A 25 2.27 -1.95 -7.03
C ASP A 25 1.81 -1.11 -5.85
N THR A 26 1.72 0.20 -6.02
CA THR A 26 1.23 1.09 -4.99
C THR A 26 -0.23 0.79 -4.66
N ILE A 27 -1.05 0.56 -5.68
CA ILE A 27 -2.45 0.21 -5.47
C ILE A 27 -2.56 -1.12 -4.72
N ALA A 28 -1.77 -2.11 -5.11
CA ALA A 28 -1.80 -3.41 -4.43
C ALA A 28 -1.37 -3.27 -2.96
N LEU A 29 -0.35 -2.46 -2.70
CA LEU A 29 0.10 -2.22 -1.34
C LEU A 29 -1.02 -1.57 -0.51
N PHE A 30 -1.63 -0.52 -1.04
CA PHE A 30 -2.65 0.20 -0.28
C PHE A 30 -3.92 -0.63 -0.10
N GLN A 31 -4.27 -1.47 -1.07
CA GLN A 31 -5.39 -2.38 -0.88
C GLN A 31 -5.12 -3.33 0.30
N ASP A 32 -3.92 -3.86 0.38
CA ASP A 32 -3.54 -4.72 1.50
C ASP A 32 -3.56 -3.95 2.81
N LEU A 33 -3.08 -2.72 2.82
CA LEU A 33 -3.07 -1.89 4.03
C LEU A 33 -4.51 -1.61 4.51
N ILE A 34 -5.41 -1.38 3.59
CA ILE A 34 -6.81 -1.14 3.94
C ILE A 34 -7.45 -2.43 4.47
N ASP A 35 -7.23 -3.54 3.79
CA ASP A 35 -7.82 -4.81 4.18
C ASP A 35 -7.38 -5.24 5.57
N SER A 36 -6.14 -4.94 5.92
CA SER A 36 -5.60 -5.29 7.23
C SER A 36 -5.88 -4.23 8.28
N GLY A 37 -6.35 -3.06 7.89
CA GLY A 37 -6.58 -1.93 8.79
C GLY A 37 -5.33 -1.12 9.08
N LEU A 38 -4.19 -1.50 8.53
CA LEU A 38 -2.93 -0.80 8.81
C LEU A 38 -2.90 0.60 8.23
N ALA A 39 -3.62 0.85 7.14
CA ALA A 39 -3.62 2.18 6.53
C ALA A 39 -4.03 3.25 7.54
N TRP A 40 -4.92 2.90 8.45
CA TRP A 40 -5.46 3.84 9.43
C TRP A 40 -4.60 3.94 10.68
N ARG A 41 -3.62 3.04 10.81
CA ARG A 41 -2.74 3.00 11.98
C ARG A 41 -1.35 3.55 11.70
N LEU A 42 -0.98 3.64 10.42
CA LEU A 42 0.30 4.19 10.04
C LEU A 42 0.23 5.71 10.08
N GLN A 43 1.34 6.36 9.73
CA GLN A 43 1.39 7.82 9.74
C GLN A 43 0.26 8.40 8.92
N GLY A 44 -0.16 9.60 9.28
CA GLY A 44 -1.34 10.21 8.68
C GLY A 44 -1.32 10.27 7.16
N SER A 45 -0.12 10.39 6.55
CA SER A 45 -0.03 10.43 5.09
C SER A 45 -0.53 9.15 4.45
N TYR A 46 -0.35 8.00 5.09
CA TYR A 46 -0.86 6.73 4.56
C TYR A 46 -2.38 6.72 4.54
N GLY A 47 -3.00 7.17 5.63
CA GLY A 47 -4.45 7.24 5.68
C GLY A 47 -5.02 8.20 4.66
N ARG A 48 -4.39 9.36 4.49
CA ARG A 48 -4.85 10.33 3.51
C ARG A 48 -4.71 9.80 2.09
N THR A 49 -3.60 9.14 1.79
CA THR A 49 -3.41 8.56 0.46
C THR A 49 -4.41 7.44 0.22
N ALA A 50 -4.62 6.58 1.21
CA ALA A 50 -5.60 5.50 1.10
C ALA A 50 -6.99 6.07 0.85
N GLN A 51 -7.36 7.11 1.57
CA GLN A 51 -8.68 7.73 1.39
C GLN A 51 -8.82 8.33 0.00
N ALA A 52 -7.79 8.99 -0.50
CA ALA A 52 -7.82 9.57 -1.83
C ALA A 52 -7.99 8.48 -2.89
N LEU A 53 -7.29 7.36 -2.74
CA LEU A 53 -7.40 6.24 -3.68
C LEU A 53 -8.79 5.60 -3.62
N LEU A 54 -9.37 5.52 -2.43
CA LEU A 54 -10.75 5.04 -2.29
C LEU A 54 -11.72 5.99 -3.00
N ASP A 55 -11.55 7.28 -2.81
CA ASP A 55 -12.42 8.28 -3.41
C ASP A 55 -12.34 8.25 -4.94
N GLU A 56 -11.17 7.94 -5.47
CA GLU A 56 -10.96 7.86 -6.91
C GLU A 56 -11.43 6.52 -7.49
N GLY A 57 -11.78 5.57 -6.65
CA GLY A 57 -12.26 4.26 -7.12
C GLY A 57 -11.17 3.25 -7.39
N TYR A 58 -9.92 3.53 -7.03
CA TYR A 58 -8.82 2.60 -7.23
C TYR A 58 -8.80 1.49 -6.18
N LEU A 59 -9.36 1.74 -5.02
CA LEU A 59 -9.37 0.79 -3.91
C LEU A 59 -10.80 0.55 -3.46
N THR A 60 -11.01 -0.57 -2.75
CA THR A 60 -12.31 -0.88 -2.18
C THR A 60 -12.16 -1.14 -0.69
N GLN A 61 -13.15 -0.74 0.08
CA GLN A 61 -13.20 -1.05 1.51
C GLN A 61 -13.59 -2.51 1.69
N PRO A 62 -13.04 -3.19 2.69
CA PRO A 62 -13.43 -4.56 2.97
C PRO A 62 -14.86 -4.68 3.48
#